data_464b93dcf042875ebdf8c44a4509ad43
#
_entry.id   464b93dcf042875ebdf8c44a4509ad43
#
_cell.length_a   1.000
_cell.length_b   1.000
_cell.length_c   1.000
_cell.angle_alpha   90.00
_cell.angle_beta   90.00
_cell.angle_gamma   90.00
#
_symmetry.space_group_name_H-M   'P 1'
#
loop_
_entity.id
_entity.type
_entity.pdbx_description
1 polymer ?
#
loop_
_entity_poly.entity_id
_entity_poly.type
_entity_poly.pdbx_seq_one_letter_code
_entity_poly.pdbx_strand_id
1 'polypeptide(L)'
;MGEWVALREDDGRAYLVHRVPGEVKVKGLGRFDAEKMLDGYGIGDRITVGQKSLSIVNPRLPEARRNMSRRAQVIGAKDAGFLVSWMGIGVGSKVLEGGHGSGVLAMHLASVLGGSGTLISVENRNEHAEVGSANMKRLEQVLPEFPDWHLIEGDLAGSGSVASGICDDLDAAIIDVAEPWTVISEIV
;
A
#
# COMPACT_ATOMS: atom_id res chain seq x y z
N MET A 1 7.78 -19.91 -3.15
CA MET A 1 7.81 -18.45 -2.90
C MET A 1 8.04 -18.27 -1.40
N GLY A 2 8.99 -17.42 -0.98
CA GLY A 2 9.23 -17.16 0.44
C GLY A 2 8.06 -16.40 1.08
N GLU A 3 7.86 -16.61 2.37
CA GLU A 3 6.84 -15.95 3.17
C GLU A 3 7.32 -14.57 3.63
N TRP A 4 6.45 -13.56 3.61
CA TRP A 4 6.71 -12.27 4.24
C TRP A 4 6.28 -12.29 5.69
N VAL A 5 7.16 -11.85 6.58
CA VAL A 5 6.87 -11.62 7.99
C VAL A 5 7.20 -10.17 8.37
N ALA A 6 6.62 -9.68 9.44
CA ALA A 6 7.04 -8.43 10.04
C ALA A 6 7.66 -8.70 11.41
N LEU A 7 8.83 -8.14 11.65
CA LEU A 7 9.49 -8.12 12.95
C LEU A 7 9.14 -6.80 13.63
N ARG A 8 8.42 -6.84 14.76
CA ARG A 8 7.87 -5.66 15.42
C ARG A 8 8.45 -5.45 16.82
N GLU A 9 8.96 -4.25 17.07
CA GLU A 9 9.36 -3.77 18.40
C GLU A 9 8.13 -3.41 19.25
N ASP A 10 8.28 -3.37 20.58
CA ASP A 10 7.18 -3.06 21.50
C ASP A 10 6.65 -1.61 21.34
N ASP A 11 7.49 -0.69 20.85
CA ASP A 11 7.08 0.68 20.49
C ASP A 11 6.31 0.78 19.16
N GLY A 12 6.09 -0.36 18.50
CA GLY A 12 5.35 -0.47 17.26
C GLY A 12 6.19 -0.24 15.99
N ARG A 13 7.50 0.01 16.07
CA ARG A 13 8.36 -0.04 14.88
C ARG A 13 8.31 -1.44 14.29
N ALA A 14 8.25 -1.53 12.96
CA ALA A 14 8.15 -2.81 12.27
C ALA A 14 9.08 -2.85 11.06
N TYR A 15 9.58 -4.02 10.78
CA TYR A 15 10.50 -4.32 9.69
C TYR A 15 9.91 -5.45 8.86
N LEU A 16 9.68 -5.20 7.57
CA LEU A 16 9.26 -6.26 6.65
C LEU A 16 10.48 -7.10 6.28
N VAL A 17 10.35 -8.40 6.42
CA VAL A 17 11.38 -9.38 6.14
C VAL A 17 10.82 -10.45 5.21
N HIS A 18 11.50 -10.65 4.08
CA HIS A 18 11.20 -11.75 3.18
C HIS A 18 11.98 -12.98 3.63
N ARG A 19 11.28 -14.03 4.05
CA ARG A 19 11.87 -15.30 4.49
C ARG A 19 12.28 -16.12 3.27
N VAL A 20 13.47 -15.86 2.79
CA VAL A 20 14.08 -16.55 1.65
C VAL A 20 15.50 -16.98 1.98
N PRO A 21 16.03 -18.01 1.32
CA PRO A 21 17.44 -18.40 1.44
C PRO A 21 18.37 -17.26 1.06
N GLY A 22 19.47 -17.15 1.80
CA GLY A 22 20.51 -16.17 1.55
C GLY A 22 20.38 -14.88 2.37
N GLU A 23 21.36 -13.99 2.17
CA GLU A 23 21.47 -12.76 2.96
C GLU A 23 20.51 -11.69 2.47
N VAL A 24 19.65 -11.19 3.36
CA VAL A 24 18.78 -10.04 3.14
C VAL A 24 19.29 -8.82 3.90
N LYS A 25 19.11 -7.65 3.32
CA LYS A 25 19.41 -6.35 3.98
C LYS A 25 18.10 -5.70 4.42
N VAL A 26 17.91 -5.59 5.72
CA VAL A 26 16.75 -4.92 6.32
C VAL A 26 17.20 -3.62 6.99
N LYS A 27 16.65 -2.49 6.52
CA LYS A 27 16.98 -1.16 7.07
C LYS A 27 16.62 -1.11 8.56
N GLY A 28 17.62 -0.85 9.40
CA GLY A 28 17.45 -0.79 10.86
C GLY A 28 17.66 -2.10 11.61
N LEU A 29 17.84 -3.23 10.91
CA LEU A 29 18.22 -4.52 11.48
C LEU A 29 19.56 -5.05 10.96
N GLY A 30 20.07 -4.52 9.81
CA GLY A 30 21.33 -4.97 9.24
C GLY A 30 21.14 -6.01 8.14
N ARG A 31 22.16 -6.88 7.98
CA ARG A 31 22.16 -7.99 7.03
C ARG A 31 22.18 -9.32 7.79
N PHE A 32 21.37 -10.25 7.35
CA PHE A 32 21.27 -11.59 7.93
C PHE A 32 20.59 -12.55 6.95
N ASP A 33 20.80 -13.84 7.16
CA ASP A 33 20.06 -14.89 6.46
C ASP A 33 18.69 -15.05 7.15
N ALA A 34 17.64 -14.56 6.50
CA ALA A 34 16.30 -14.51 7.08
C ALA A 34 15.71 -15.91 7.31
N GLU A 35 15.97 -16.86 6.41
CA GLU A 35 15.50 -18.23 6.54
C GLU A 35 16.13 -18.90 7.78
N LYS A 36 17.47 -18.80 7.93
CA LYS A 36 18.16 -19.38 9.08
C LYS A 36 17.82 -18.71 10.41
N MET A 37 17.70 -17.36 10.38
CA MET A 37 17.40 -16.61 11.60
C MET A 37 15.99 -16.91 12.12
N LEU A 38 15.06 -17.20 11.22
CA LEU A 38 13.66 -17.48 11.55
C LEU A 38 13.36 -18.99 11.61
N ASP A 39 14.37 -19.84 11.46
CA ASP A 39 14.20 -21.28 11.54
C ASP A 39 13.72 -21.70 12.93
N GLY A 40 12.67 -22.51 12.98
CA GLY A 40 12.03 -22.93 14.24
C GLY A 40 11.12 -21.88 14.89
N TYR A 41 11.02 -20.65 14.35
CA TYR A 41 10.14 -19.60 14.84
C TYR A 41 8.91 -19.42 13.96
N GLY A 42 7.76 -19.13 14.59
CA GLY A 42 6.47 -18.86 13.95
C GLY A 42 5.88 -17.50 14.33
N ILE A 43 4.71 -17.24 13.77
CA ILE A 43 3.94 -16.05 14.12
C ILE A 43 3.56 -16.07 15.60
N GLY A 44 3.81 -14.96 16.30
CA GLY A 44 3.59 -14.81 17.73
C GLY A 44 4.88 -14.98 18.56
N ASP A 45 5.89 -15.63 18.02
CA ASP A 45 7.16 -15.82 18.72
C ASP A 45 7.96 -14.52 18.82
N ARG A 46 8.90 -14.50 19.75
CA ARG A 46 9.86 -13.41 19.94
C ARG A 46 11.27 -13.87 19.59
N ILE A 47 11.98 -13.03 18.87
CA ILE A 47 13.38 -13.24 18.53
C ILE A 47 14.23 -12.04 18.93
N THR A 48 15.52 -12.26 19.06
CA THR A 48 16.50 -11.19 19.30
C THR A 48 17.36 -10.98 18.06
N VAL A 49 17.40 -9.77 17.54
CA VAL A 49 18.28 -9.37 16.42
C VAL A 49 19.17 -8.23 16.88
N GLY A 50 20.44 -8.50 17.07
CA GLY A 50 21.37 -7.58 17.74
C GLY A 50 20.93 -7.31 19.17
N GLN A 51 20.60 -6.05 19.49
CA GLN A 51 20.09 -5.64 20.82
C GLN A 51 18.57 -5.48 20.86
N LYS A 52 17.87 -5.82 19.78
CA LYS A 52 16.42 -5.62 19.67
C LYS A 52 15.67 -6.91 19.93
N SER A 53 14.66 -6.84 20.80
CA SER A 53 13.68 -7.90 20.99
C SER A 53 12.47 -7.61 20.11
N LEU A 54 12.10 -8.57 19.26
CA LEU A 54 11.13 -8.38 18.18
C LEU A 54 10.10 -9.51 18.21
N SER A 55 8.84 -9.17 18.05
CA SER A 55 7.76 -10.14 17.84
C SER A 55 7.59 -10.41 16.35
N ILE A 56 7.42 -11.68 15.98
CA ILE A 56 7.11 -12.11 14.62
C ILE A 56 5.61 -11.99 14.42
N VAL A 57 5.17 -11.18 13.45
CA VAL A 57 3.75 -10.98 13.16
C VAL A 57 3.46 -11.10 11.66
N ASN A 58 2.23 -11.46 11.32
CA ASN A 58 1.76 -11.37 9.94
C ASN A 58 1.76 -9.90 9.52
N PRO A 59 2.45 -9.54 8.43
CA PRO A 59 2.43 -8.17 7.96
C PRO A 59 1.04 -7.81 7.42
N ARG A 60 0.63 -6.57 7.70
CA ARG A 60 -0.59 -5.95 7.23
C ARG A 60 -0.30 -4.51 6.80
N LEU A 61 -1.34 -3.77 6.47
CA LEU A 61 -1.22 -2.36 6.10
C LEU A 61 -0.36 -1.51 7.06
N PRO A 62 -0.48 -1.62 8.41
CA PRO A 62 0.35 -0.81 9.31
C PRO A 62 1.86 -1.08 9.16
N GLU A 63 2.26 -2.34 9.01
CA GLU A 63 3.65 -2.74 8.82
C GLU A 63 4.17 -2.31 7.44
N ALA A 64 3.36 -2.50 6.39
CA ALA A 64 3.68 -2.04 5.03
C ALA A 64 3.88 -0.52 4.99
N ARG A 65 2.96 0.27 5.59
CA ARG A 65 3.08 1.73 5.67
C ARG A 65 4.34 2.23 6.37
N ARG A 66 4.78 1.55 7.43
CA ARG A 66 6.01 1.93 8.14
C ARG A 66 7.27 1.69 7.32
N ASN A 67 7.21 0.81 6.35
CA ASN A 67 8.31 0.45 5.46
C ASN A 67 8.24 1.10 4.08
N MET A 68 7.28 1.99 3.84
CA MET A 68 7.10 2.66 2.57
C MET A 68 8.16 3.75 2.31
N SER A 69 8.43 4.01 1.05
CA SER A 69 9.17 5.17 0.61
C SER A 69 8.25 6.39 0.49
N ARG A 70 8.76 7.59 0.78
CA ARG A 70 7.98 8.83 0.71
C ARG A 70 8.66 9.83 -0.21
N ARG A 71 7.88 10.45 -1.08
CA ARG A 71 8.29 11.56 -1.91
C ARG A 71 7.30 12.74 -1.85
N ALA A 72 6.03 12.45 -1.58
CA ALA A 72 4.99 13.45 -1.39
C ALA A 72 4.54 13.50 0.09
N GLN A 73 3.78 14.54 0.43
CA GLN A 73 2.99 14.53 1.65
C GLN A 73 1.98 13.38 1.57
N VAL A 74 1.71 12.74 2.69
CA VAL A 74 0.87 11.55 2.72
C VAL A 74 -0.31 11.74 3.65
N ILE A 75 -1.45 11.22 3.25
CA ILE A 75 -2.65 11.19 4.08
C ILE A 75 -2.43 10.33 5.32
N GLY A 76 -2.95 10.78 6.46
CA GLY A 76 -2.92 10.04 7.72
C GLY A 76 -3.91 8.88 7.74
N ALA A 77 -3.65 7.87 8.58
CA ALA A 77 -4.59 6.74 8.74
C ALA A 77 -5.97 7.19 9.26
N LYS A 78 -6.02 8.25 10.06
CA LYS A 78 -7.27 8.84 10.55
C LYS A 78 -8.12 9.37 9.38
N ASP A 79 -7.50 10.13 8.50
CA ASP A 79 -8.21 10.77 7.39
C ASP A 79 -8.59 9.75 6.32
N ALA A 80 -7.69 8.82 6.00
CA ALA A 80 -7.99 7.71 5.09
C ALA A 80 -9.13 6.83 5.62
N GLY A 81 -9.13 6.49 6.91
CA GLY A 81 -10.21 5.73 7.54
C GLY A 81 -11.54 6.48 7.55
N PHE A 82 -11.50 7.81 7.75
CA PHE A 82 -12.69 8.66 7.64
C PHE A 82 -13.27 8.64 6.23
N LEU A 83 -12.44 8.82 5.19
CA LEU A 83 -12.89 8.77 3.80
C LEU A 83 -13.53 7.43 3.45
N VAL A 84 -12.86 6.33 3.79
CA VAL A 84 -13.39 4.98 3.55
C VAL A 84 -14.77 4.80 4.19
N SER A 85 -14.90 5.17 5.48
CA SER A 85 -16.15 5.03 6.21
C SER A 85 -17.24 5.98 5.71
N TRP A 86 -16.89 7.24 5.46
CA TRP A 86 -17.83 8.27 5.02
C TRP A 86 -18.42 7.99 3.64
N MET A 87 -17.60 7.48 2.72
CA MET A 87 -18.00 7.17 1.34
C MET A 87 -18.59 5.75 1.20
N GLY A 88 -18.61 4.96 2.26
CA GLY A 88 -19.13 3.59 2.23
C GLY A 88 -18.29 2.62 1.40
N ILE A 89 -16.99 2.90 1.25
CA ILE A 89 -16.06 2.05 0.49
C ILE A 89 -15.83 0.74 1.24
N GLY A 90 -16.00 -0.38 0.54
CA GLY A 90 -15.85 -1.72 1.11
C GLY A 90 -15.35 -2.75 0.11
N VAL A 91 -15.46 -4.01 0.49
CA VAL A 91 -15.06 -5.14 -0.36
C VAL A 91 -15.87 -5.12 -1.67
N GLY A 92 -15.15 -5.20 -2.80
CA GLY A 92 -15.74 -5.19 -4.14
C GLY A 92 -16.01 -3.81 -4.71
N SER A 93 -15.82 -2.72 -3.94
CA SER A 93 -16.02 -1.37 -4.48
C SER A 93 -15.01 -1.05 -5.58
N LYS A 94 -15.44 -0.20 -6.50
CA LYS A 94 -14.67 0.33 -7.63
C LYS A 94 -14.34 1.80 -7.37
N VAL A 95 -13.08 2.12 -7.16
CA VAL A 95 -12.65 3.44 -6.68
C VAL A 95 -11.64 4.07 -7.62
N LEU A 96 -11.83 5.36 -7.91
CA LEU A 96 -10.85 6.21 -8.57
C LEU A 96 -10.11 7.07 -7.53
N GLU A 97 -8.78 7.08 -7.59
CA GLU A 97 -7.90 7.97 -6.85
C GLU A 97 -7.21 8.93 -7.82
N GLY A 98 -7.46 10.21 -7.70
CA GLY A 98 -6.73 11.27 -8.41
C GLY A 98 -5.67 11.88 -7.50
N GLY A 99 -4.39 11.81 -7.92
CA GLY A 99 -3.25 12.23 -7.12
C GLY A 99 -2.67 11.10 -6.28
N HIS A 100 -2.14 10.06 -6.93
CA HIS A 100 -1.57 8.88 -6.28
C HIS A 100 -0.40 9.18 -5.32
N GLY A 101 0.47 10.12 -5.71
CA GLY A 101 1.59 10.55 -4.87
C GLY A 101 2.52 9.41 -4.47
N SER A 102 2.69 9.21 -3.16
CA SER A 102 3.46 8.08 -2.62
C SER A 102 2.62 6.81 -2.42
N GLY A 103 1.38 6.78 -2.88
CA GLY A 103 0.48 5.63 -2.85
C GLY A 103 -0.14 5.30 -1.50
N VAL A 104 -0.12 6.23 -0.52
CA VAL A 104 -0.58 5.90 0.84
C VAL A 104 -2.09 5.77 0.91
N LEU A 105 -2.84 6.63 0.24
CA LEU A 105 -4.29 6.49 0.17
C LEU A 105 -4.65 5.20 -0.58
N ALA A 106 -4.00 4.93 -1.72
CA ALA A 106 -4.15 3.67 -2.46
C ALA A 106 -3.89 2.43 -1.58
N MET A 107 -2.86 2.47 -0.72
CA MET A 107 -2.58 1.37 0.23
C MET A 107 -3.75 1.15 1.20
N HIS A 108 -4.37 2.22 1.69
CA HIS A 108 -5.57 2.11 2.56
C HIS A 108 -6.75 1.56 1.79
N LEU A 109 -7.01 2.08 0.59
CA LEU A 109 -8.09 1.62 -0.27
C LEU A 109 -7.90 0.14 -0.62
N ALA A 110 -6.73 -0.26 -1.10
CA ALA A 110 -6.44 -1.65 -1.45
C ALA A 110 -6.66 -2.62 -0.28
N SER A 111 -6.35 -2.22 0.96
CA SER A 111 -6.57 -3.06 2.13
C SER A 111 -8.04 -3.28 2.51
N VAL A 112 -8.96 -2.47 1.95
CA VAL A 112 -10.40 -2.53 2.22
C VAL A 112 -11.17 -3.15 1.05
N LEU A 113 -10.69 -2.90 -0.18
CA LEU A 113 -11.37 -3.34 -1.41
C LEU A 113 -11.35 -4.87 -1.59
N GLY A 114 -10.31 -5.55 -1.09
CA GLY A 114 -10.14 -6.99 -1.27
C GLY A 114 -9.96 -7.38 -2.74
N GLY A 115 -9.88 -8.69 -3.00
CA GLY A 115 -9.61 -9.24 -4.34
C GLY A 115 -10.71 -9.07 -5.38
N SER A 116 -11.91 -8.67 -4.96
CA SER A 116 -13.03 -8.40 -5.86
C SER A 116 -13.21 -6.91 -6.20
N GLY A 117 -12.45 -6.02 -5.56
CA GLY A 117 -12.52 -4.59 -5.83
C GLY A 117 -11.61 -4.14 -6.96
N THR A 118 -11.88 -2.94 -7.48
CA THR A 118 -11.06 -2.28 -8.51
C THR A 118 -10.57 -0.94 -7.97
N LEU A 119 -9.29 -0.65 -8.14
CA LEU A 119 -8.69 0.64 -7.78
C LEU A 119 -7.97 1.22 -8.98
N ILE A 120 -8.40 2.39 -9.42
CA ILE A 120 -7.73 3.15 -10.48
C ILE A 120 -7.05 4.34 -9.81
N SER A 121 -5.74 4.44 -9.92
CA SER A 121 -4.95 5.56 -9.42
C SER A 121 -4.39 6.37 -10.59
N VAL A 122 -4.43 7.70 -10.50
CA VAL A 122 -3.88 8.60 -11.52
C VAL A 122 -2.81 9.50 -10.90
N GLU A 123 -1.65 9.61 -11.55
CA GLU A 123 -0.55 10.50 -11.12
C GLU A 123 0.15 11.09 -12.34
N ASN A 124 0.32 12.40 -12.36
CA ASN A 124 0.95 13.10 -13.49
C ASN A 124 2.47 13.30 -13.34
N ARG A 125 3.03 13.03 -12.17
CA ARG A 125 4.47 13.16 -11.90
C ARG A 125 5.11 11.77 -11.85
N ASN A 126 5.90 11.43 -12.86
CA ASN A 126 6.54 10.13 -13.01
C ASN A 126 7.28 9.66 -11.75
N GLU A 127 8.04 10.57 -11.11
CA GLU A 127 8.80 10.26 -9.90
C GLU A 127 7.91 9.94 -8.67
N HIS A 128 6.68 10.44 -8.64
CA HIS A 128 5.69 10.08 -7.63
C HIS A 128 5.04 8.73 -7.97
N ALA A 129 4.65 8.55 -9.22
CA ALA A 129 4.09 7.31 -9.75
C ALA A 129 5.03 6.11 -9.49
N GLU A 130 6.34 6.27 -9.74
CA GLU A 130 7.35 5.24 -9.46
C GLU A 130 7.39 4.84 -7.98
N VAL A 131 7.42 5.84 -7.07
CA VAL A 131 7.46 5.60 -5.62
C VAL A 131 6.18 4.97 -5.13
N GLY A 132 5.02 5.49 -5.56
CA GLY A 132 3.70 4.95 -5.21
C GLY A 132 3.54 3.52 -5.71
N SER A 133 3.89 3.25 -6.98
CA SER A 133 3.86 1.91 -7.57
C SER A 133 4.73 0.91 -6.78
N ALA A 134 5.95 1.31 -6.40
CA ALA A 134 6.82 0.45 -5.61
C ALA A 134 6.24 0.13 -4.22
N ASN A 135 5.54 1.08 -3.60
CA ASN A 135 4.86 0.88 -2.33
C ASN A 135 3.65 -0.06 -2.47
N MET A 136 2.84 0.11 -3.54
CA MET A 136 1.69 -0.75 -3.83
C MET A 136 2.12 -2.19 -4.12
N LYS A 137 3.14 -2.40 -4.96
CA LYS A 137 3.72 -3.73 -5.24
C LYS A 137 4.23 -4.44 -3.98
N ARG A 138 4.76 -3.66 -3.01
CA ARG A 138 5.16 -4.21 -1.71
C ARG A 138 3.96 -4.59 -0.85
N LEU A 139 2.90 -3.77 -0.87
CA LEU A 139 1.67 -4.08 -0.14
C LEU A 139 0.98 -5.34 -0.70
N GLU A 140 0.92 -5.48 -2.02
CA GLU A 140 0.40 -6.66 -2.69
C GLU A 140 1.04 -7.97 -2.21
N GLN A 141 2.36 -7.95 -1.94
CA GLN A 141 3.09 -9.12 -1.46
C GLN A 141 2.74 -9.54 -0.02
N VAL A 142 2.13 -8.66 0.75
CA VAL A 142 1.84 -8.89 2.19
C VAL A 142 0.35 -8.97 2.50
N LEU A 143 -0.52 -8.49 1.63
CA LEU A 143 -1.96 -8.65 1.80
C LEU A 143 -2.42 -10.03 1.33
N PRO A 144 -3.39 -10.66 2.01
CA PRO A 144 -3.94 -11.95 1.59
C PRO A 144 -4.73 -11.85 0.29
N GLU A 145 -5.34 -10.70 0.05
CA GLU A 145 -6.10 -10.36 -1.15
C GLU A 145 -5.76 -8.94 -1.57
N PHE A 146 -5.63 -8.71 -2.87
CA PHE A 146 -5.29 -7.42 -3.45
C PHE A 146 -6.27 -7.10 -4.57
N PRO A 147 -6.77 -5.85 -4.68
CA PRO A 147 -7.72 -5.46 -5.72
C PRO A 147 -7.08 -5.48 -7.10
N ASP A 148 -7.91 -5.47 -8.12
CA ASP A 148 -7.48 -5.17 -9.49
C ASP A 148 -7.05 -3.69 -9.53
N TRP A 149 -5.73 -3.47 -9.42
CA TRP A 149 -5.17 -2.13 -9.31
C TRP A 149 -4.48 -1.67 -10.58
N HIS A 150 -4.88 -0.51 -11.07
CA HIS A 150 -4.34 0.14 -12.26
C HIS A 150 -3.75 1.51 -11.89
N LEU A 151 -2.54 1.79 -12.37
CA LEU A 151 -1.92 3.11 -12.29
C LEU A 151 -1.87 3.75 -13.67
N ILE A 152 -2.54 4.89 -13.82
CA ILE A 152 -2.51 5.72 -15.02
C ILE A 152 -1.50 6.85 -14.78
N GLU A 153 -0.40 6.84 -15.54
CA GLU A 153 0.58 7.91 -15.54
C GLU A 153 0.12 9.00 -16.50
N GLY A 154 -0.35 10.12 -15.97
CA GLY A 154 -0.90 11.22 -16.75
C GLY A 154 -1.68 12.22 -15.91
N ASP A 155 -2.25 13.21 -16.59
CA ASP A 155 -3.14 14.17 -15.94
C ASP A 155 -4.52 13.52 -15.71
N LEU A 156 -5.14 13.82 -14.58
CA LEU A 156 -6.48 13.36 -14.28
C LEU A 156 -7.49 13.91 -15.30
N ALA A 157 -7.31 15.15 -15.73
CA ALA A 157 -7.99 15.71 -16.90
C ALA A 157 -7.56 14.94 -18.16
N GLY A 158 -8.51 14.31 -18.83
CA GLY A 158 -8.28 13.46 -20.01
C GLY A 158 -8.01 11.98 -19.70
N SER A 159 -7.89 11.58 -18.43
CA SER A 159 -7.77 10.16 -18.05
C SER A 159 -9.10 9.43 -18.02
N GLY A 160 -10.22 10.12 -18.14
CA GLY A 160 -11.58 9.57 -18.06
C GLY A 160 -11.82 8.43 -19.06
N SER A 161 -11.39 8.59 -20.32
CA SER A 161 -11.56 7.55 -21.34
C SER A 161 -10.73 6.28 -21.06
N VAL A 162 -9.56 6.43 -20.45
CA VAL A 162 -8.71 5.27 -20.05
C VAL A 162 -9.33 4.59 -18.84
N ALA A 163 -9.79 5.36 -17.86
CA ALA A 163 -10.46 4.84 -16.68
C ALA A 163 -11.76 4.10 -17.04
N SER A 164 -12.58 4.64 -17.95
CA SER A 164 -13.77 3.97 -18.47
C SER A 164 -13.47 2.66 -19.20
N GLY A 165 -12.29 2.55 -19.83
CA GLY A 165 -11.85 1.31 -20.46
C GLY A 165 -11.48 0.20 -19.45
N ILE A 166 -11.24 0.58 -18.19
CA ILE A 166 -10.94 -0.34 -17.07
C ILE A 166 -12.23 -0.71 -16.33
N CYS A 167 -13.08 0.30 -16.08
CA CYS A 167 -14.28 0.15 -15.28
C CYS A 167 -15.37 1.12 -15.75
N ASP A 168 -16.56 0.62 -16.06
CA ASP A 168 -17.68 1.42 -16.56
C ASP A 168 -18.37 2.24 -15.48
N ASP A 169 -18.43 1.70 -14.24
CA ASP A 169 -19.13 2.33 -13.12
C ASP A 169 -18.17 2.44 -11.92
N LEU A 170 -18.09 3.63 -11.32
CA LEU A 170 -17.35 3.88 -10.10
C LEU A 170 -18.32 4.02 -8.91
N ASP A 171 -17.99 3.37 -7.78
CA ASP A 171 -18.72 3.58 -6.52
C ASP A 171 -18.26 4.85 -5.81
N ALA A 172 -16.99 5.25 -6.00
CA ALA A 172 -16.41 6.42 -5.37
C ALA A 172 -15.24 7.00 -6.18
N ALA A 173 -15.05 8.32 -6.08
CA ALA A 173 -13.84 8.99 -6.55
C ALA A 173 -13.27 9.88 -5.44
N ILE A 174 -11.96 9.78 -5.18
CA ILE A 174 -11.23 10.62 -4.23
C ILE A 174 -10.18 11.41 -5.02
N ILE A 175 -10.30 12.73 -5.01
CA ILE A 175 -9.48 13.62 -5.83
C ILE A 175 -8.63 14.50 -4.91
N ASP A 176 -7.34 14.18 -4.80
CA ASP A 176 -6.35 14.92 -4.01
C ASP A 176 -5.33 15.60 -4.94
N VAL A 177 -5.83 16.53 -5.74
CA VAL A 177 -5.03 17.37 -6.65
C VAL A 177 -5.24 18.85 -6.36
N ALA A 178 -4.37 19.71 -6.87
CA ALA A 178 -4.37 21.14 -6.54
C ALA A 178 -5.67 21.86 -6.95
N GLU A 179 -6.29 21.46 -8.07
CA GLU A 179 -7.48 22.10 -8.64
C GLU A 179 -8.57 21.05 -8.99
N PRO A 180 -9.14 20.37 -7.97
CA PRO A 180 -10.04 19.24 -8.18
C PRO A 180 -11.31 19.61 -8.96
N TRP A 181 -11.75 20.87 -8.89
CA TRP A 181 -12.94 21.35 -9.60
C TRP A 181 -12.81 21.30 -11.13
N THR A 182 -11.59 21.28 -11.66
CA THR A 182 -11.33 21.25 -13.12
C THR A 182 -11.63 19.90 -13.75
N VAL A 183 -11.69 18.83 -12.94
CA VAL A 183 -11.82 17.46 -13.42
C VAL A 183 -13.11 16.77 -13.00
N ILE A 184 -13.90 17.38 -12.10
CA ILE A 184 -15.14 16.78 -11.59
C ILE A 184 -16.13 16.46 -12.73
N SER A 185 -16.24 17.33 -13.72
CA SER A 185 -17.17 17.12 -14.86
C SER A 185 -16.78 15.96 -15.79
N GLU A 186 -15.58 15.44 -15.67
CA GLU A 186 -15.12 14.28 -16.46
C GLU A 186 -15.31 12.94 -15.72
N ILE A 187 -15.62 13.00 -14.42
CA ILE A 187 -15.70 11.83 -13.53
C ILE A 187 -17.15 11.48 -13.18
N VAL A 188 -18.06 12.44 -13.32
CA VAL A 188 -19.49 12.30 -12.96
C VAL A 188 -20.35 11.87 -14.14
#